data_f247dc5cd9095362b49f8712207411e0
#
_entry.id   f247dc5cd9095362b49f8712207411e0
#
_cell.length_a   1.000
_cell.length_b   1.000
_cell.length_c   1.000
_cell.angle_alpha   90.00
_cell.angle_beta   90.00
_cell.angle_gamma   90.00
#
_symmetry.space_group_name_H-M   'P 1'
#
loop_
_entity.id
_entity.type
_entity.pdbx_description
1 polymer ?
#
loop_
_entity_poly.entity_id
_entity_poly.type
_entity_poly.pdbx_seq_one_letter_code
_entity_poly.pdbx_strand_id
1 'polypeptide(L)'
;MRLSTSARYSLRALSDLCTCHDEPVSISDISSRRNIPAAYLEQLFGKLRRAGILENVRGSQGGYILARPENEITVAEILQALGEPFIFGSCQTEKGCENAVTCPTFNLWRKVKGSVDEILSATTLEDIADETITLLETKSPDPEREEARRKAQKLKGE
;
A
#
# COMPACT_ATOMS: atom_id res chain seq x y z
N MET A 1 -10.71 11.49 -5.31
CA MET A 1 -9.75 10.82 -4.43
C MET A 1 -9.15 9.64 -5.17
N ARG A 2 -7.84 9.57 -5.32
CA ARG A 2 -7.18 8.47 -6.06
C ARG A 2 -6.05 7.93 -5.19
N LEU A 3 -6.03 6.62 -4.96
CA LEU A 3 -4.86 5.96 -4.43
C LEU A 3 -3.75 6.02 -5.48
N SER A 4 -2.57 6.47 -5.08
CA SER A 4 -1.44 6.60 -6.01
C SER A 4 -0.98 5.24 -6.55
N THR A 5 -0.26 5.27 -7.67
CA THR A 5 0.35 4.07 -8.24
C THR A 5 1.43 3.52 -7.30
N SER A 6 2.21 4.39 -6.64
CA SER A 6 3.23 3.99 -5.67
C SER A 6 2.63 3.29 -4.47
N ALA A 7 1.56 3.82 -3.87
CA ALA A 7 0.87 3.16 -2.76
C ALA A 7 0.35 1.77 -3.15
N ARG A 8 -0.39 1.68 -4.28
CA ARG A 8 -0.93 0.39 -4.75
C ARG A 8 0.16 -0.65 -5.06
N TYR A 9 1.24 -0.23 -5.71
CA TYR A 9 2.32 -1.14 -6.07
C TYR A 9 3.13 -1.57 -4.85
N SER A 10 3.39 -0.66 -3.90
CA SER A 10 4.08 -1.00 -2.67
C SER A 10 3.29 -1.99 -1.83
N LEU A 11 2.00 -1.78 -1.61
CA LEU A 11 1.16 -2.72 -0.85
C LEU A 11 1.11 -4.10 -1.52
N ARG A 12 0.98 -4.17 -2.85
CA ARG A 12 1.00 -5.43 -3.60
C ARG A 12 2.35 -6.13 -3.54
N ALA A 13 3.46 -5.39 -3.59
CA ALA A 13 4.80 -5.95 -3.51
C ALA A 13 5.14 -6.42 -2.10
N LEU A 14 4.73 -5.68 -1.07
CA LEU A 14 4.93 -6.07 0.33
C LEU A 14 4.10 -7.30 0.71
N SER A 15 2.83 -7.38 0.27
CA SER A 15 2.03 -8.60 0.49
C SER A 15 2.62 -9.84 -0.19
N ASP A 16 3.37 -9.67 -1.28
CA ASP A 16 4.10 -10.75 -1.94
C ASP A 16 5.29 -11.22 -1.11
N LEU A 17 5.99 -10.31 -0.43
CA LEU A 17 7.06 -10.63 0.51
C LEU A 17 6.57 -11.47 1.69
N CYS A 18 5.43 -11.15 2.28
CA CYS A 18 4.85 -11.91 3.39
C CYS A 18 4.57 -13.37 3.04
N THR A 19 4.24 -13.66 1.77
CA THR A 19 4.01 -15.05 1.33
C THR A 19 5.29 -15.90 1.21
N CYS A 20 6.45 -15.29 1.36
CA CYS A 20 7.75 -15.95 1.19
C CYS A 20 8.44 -16.34 2.52
N HIS A 21 7.76 -16.17 3.66
CA HIS A 21 8.19 -16.69 4.98
C HIS A 21 9.66 -16.39 5.31
N ASP A 22 10.02 -15.11 5.38
CA ASP A 22 11.35 -14.60 5.72
C ASP A 22 12.49 -14.95 4.73
N GLU A 23 12.20 -15.60 3.62
CA GLU A 23 13.17 -15.80 2.57
C GLU A 23 13.40 -14.51 1.77
N PRO A 24 14.67 -14.14 1.48
CA PRO A 24 14.96 -12.96 0.67
C PRO A 24 14.36 -13.07 -0.73
N VAL A 25 13.61 -12.04 -1.14
CA VAL A 25 12.98 -12.01 -2.46
C VAL A 25 13.60 -10.95 -3.33
N SER A 26 13.99 -11.33 -4.55
CA SER A 26 14.59 -10.38 -5.49
C SER A 26 13.55 -9.44 -6.09
N ILE A 27 13.99 -8.23 -6.46
CA ILE A 27 13.14 -7.27 -7.21
C ILE A 27 12.64 -7.88 -8.52
N SER A 28 13.47 -8.69 -9.18
CA SER A 28 13.11 -9.36 -10.44
C SER A 28 11.93 -10.30 -10.27
N ASP A 29 11.92 -11.08 -9.19
CA ASP A 29 10.84 -12.04 -8.91
C ASP A 29 9.51 -11.33 -8.60
N ILE A 30 9.56 -10.29 -7.75
CA ILE A 30 8.38 -9.48 -7.46
C ILE A 30 7.86 -8.79 -8.72
N SER A 31 8.77 -8.22 -9.53
CA SER A 31 8.45 -7.57 -10.81
C SER A 31 7.69 -8.52 -11.73
N SER A 32 8.18 -9.75 -11.87
CA SER A 32 7.59 -10.79 -12.72
C SER A 32 6.23 -11.25 -12.18
N ARG A 33 6.14 -11.57 -10.88
CA ARG A 33 4.90 -12.07 -10.26
C ARG A 33 3.78 -11.04 -10.22
N ARG A 34 4.12 -9.77 -9.97
CA ARG A 34 3.14 -8.69 -9.79
C ARG A 34 2.95 -7.80 -11.01
N ASN A 35 3.73 -8.04 -12.09
CA ASN A 35 3.74 -7.22 -13.30
C ASN A 35 3.94 -5.72 -12.97
N ILE A 36 5.00 -5.43 -12.21
CA ILE A 36 5.40 -4.08 -11.82
C ILE A 36 6.82 -3.85 -12.34
N PRO A 37 7.13 -2.72 -13.03
CA PRO A 37 8.47 -2.46 -13.54
C PRO A 37 9.53 -2.51 -12.44
N ALA A 38 10.62 -3.26 -12.66
CA ALA A 38 11.69 -3.46 -11.67
C ALA A 38 12.31 -2.14 -11.21
N ALA A 39 12.65 -1.25 -12.14
CA ALA A 39 13.22 0.07 -11.82
C ALA A 39 12.31 0.91 -10.93
N TYR A 40 10.99 0.76 -11.06
CA TYR A 40 10.05 1.46 -10.20
C TYR A 40 9.96 0.81 -8.81
N LEU A 41 9.99 -0.52 -8.73
CA LEU A 41 10.08 -1.25 -7.45
C LEU A 41 11.34 -0.87 -6.68
N GLU A 42 12.49 -0.74 -7.33
CA GLU A 42 13.74 -0.31 -6.69
C GLU A 42 13.60 1.05 -6.01
N GLN A 43 12.95 2.01 -6.67
CA GLN A 43 12.68 3.33 -6.10
C GLN A 43 11.78 3.25 -4.86
N LEU A 44 10.70 2.47 -4.93
CA LEU A 44 9.75 2.28 -3.83
C LEU A 44 10.42 1.57 -2.65
N PHE A 45 11.14 0.48 -2.91
CA PHE A 45 11.84 -0.30 -1.91
C PHE A 45 12.98 0.49 -1.25
N GLY A 46 13.63 1.38 -2.01
CA GLY A 46 14.57 2.33 -1.46
C GLY A 46 13.96 3.28 -0.40
N LYS A 47 12.72 3.71 -0.59
CA LYS A 47 11.99 4.53 0.39
C LYS A 47 11.60 3.69 1.61
N LEU A 48 11.01 2.51 1.39
CA LEU A 48 10.57 1.61 2.45
C LEU A 48 11.73 1.13 3.33
N ARG A 49 12.89 0.87 2.73
CA ARG A 49 14.11 0.53 3.46
C ARG A 49 14.60 1.68 4.35
N ARG A 50 14.61 2.92 3.83
CA ARG A 50 14.99 4.10 4.65
C ARG A 50 14.05 4.33 5.82
N ALA A 51 12.81 3.92 5.71
CA ALA A 51 11.80 3.97 6.77
C ALA A 51 11.86 2.77 7.74
N GLY A 52 12.77 1.80 7.54
CA GLY A 52 12.88 0.62 8.40
C GLY A 52 11.75 -0.39 8.24
N ILE A 53 11.07 -0.38 7.08
CA ILE A 53 10.04 -1.38 6.75
C ILE A 53 10.67 -2.58 6.05
N LEU A 54 11.72 -2.34 5.26
CA LEU A 54 12.45 -3.37 4.53
C LEU A 54 13.93 -3.37 4.89
N GLU A 55 14.54 -4.55 4.81
CA GLU A 55 15.99 -4.77 4.84
C GLU A 55 16.47 -5.43 3.55
N ASN A 56 17.74 -5.21 3.22
CA ASN A 56 18.40 -5.81 2.08
C ASN A 56 19.38 -6.90 2.54
N VAL A 57 19.19 -8.11 2.07
CA VAL A 57 20.08 -9.25 2.28
C VAL A 57 21.06 -9.35 1.13
N ARG A 58 22.37 -9.33 1.42
CA ARG A 58 23.45 -9.45 0.43
C ARG A 58 23.76 -10.93 0.12
N GLY A 59 24.17 -11.19 -1.10
CA GLY A 59 24.63 -12.52 -1.53
C GLY A 59 24.04 -12.94 -2.87
N SER A 60 24.40 -14.13 -3.33
CA SER A 60 23.93 -14.70 -4.61
C SER A 60 22.43 -15.00 -4.61
N GLN A 61 21.85 -15.25 -3.43
CA GLN A 61 20.41 -15.38 -3.18
C GLN A 61 19.89 -14.20 -2.36
N GLY A 62 20.49 -13.04 -2.57
CA GLY A 62 20.11 -11.82 -1.88
C GLY A 62 18.80 -11.24 -2.41
N GLY A 63 18.25 -10.32 -1.66
CA GLY A 63 16.98 -9.68 -1.99
C GLY A 63 16.52 -8.79 -0.85
N TYR A 64 15.21 -8.65 -0.71
CA TYR A 64 14.57 -7.89 0.35
C TYR A 64 13.77 -8.79 1.27
N ILE A 65 13.81 -8.48 2.55
CA ILE A 65 12.96 -9.05 3.60
C ILE A 65 12.26 -7.93 4.36
N LEU A 66 11.25 -8.25 5.13
CA LEU A 66 10.67 -7.31 6.10
C LEU A 66 11.68 -7.08 7.24
N ALA A 67 11.81 -5.83 7.70
CA ALA A 67 12.68 -5.45 8.82
C ALA A 67 12.03 -5.73 10.19
N ARG A 68 10.74 -5.94 10.21
CA ARG A 68 9.90 -6.19 11.40
C ARG A 68 8.79 -7.19 11.04
N PRO A 69 8.18 -7.85 12.04
CA PRO A 69 7.01 -8.69 11.81
C PRO A 69 5.89 -7.96 11.09
N GLU A 70 5.21 -8.65 10.19
CA GLU A 70 4.16 -8.09 9.32
C GLU A 70 2.97 -7.52 10.10
N ASN A 71 2.66 -8.07 11.27
CA ASN A 71 1.61 -7.58 12.18
C ASN A 71 1.99 -6.28 12.93
N GLU A 72 3.26 -5.87 12.87
CA GLU A 72 3.74 -4.61 13.42
C GLU A 72 3.88 -3.49 12.37
N ILE A 73 3.65 -3.79 11.09
CA ILE A 73 3.76 -2.84 9.98
C ILE A 73 2.36 -2.44 9.53
N THR A 74 1.99 -1.19 9.74
CA THR A 74 0.66 -0.69 9.36
C THR A 74 0.64 -0.09 7.96
N VAL A 75 -0.54 -0.06 7.33
CA VAL A 75 -0.75 0.62 6.05
C VAL A 75 -0.42 2.10 6.16
N ALA A 76 -0.75 2.74 7.29
CA ALA A 76 -0.43 4.15 7.54
C ALA A 76 1.08 4.42 7.46
N GLU A 77 1.92 3.57 8.10
CA GLU A 77 3.39 3.69 8.04
C GLU A 77 3.94 3.52 6.62
N ILE A 78 3.40 2.57 5.87
CA ILE A 78 3.79 2.34 4.47
C ILE A 78 3.51 3.59 3.62
N LEU A 79 2.32 4.18 3.73
CA LEU A 79 1.96 5.39 3.00
C LEU A 79 2.83 6.59 3.42
N GLN A 80 3.12 6.73 4.71
CA GLN A 80 4.01 7.77 5.21
C GLN A 80 5.45 7.60 4.68
N ALA A 81 5.98 6.38 4.66
CA ALA A 81 7.31 6.07 4.12
C ALA A 81 7.44 6.42 2.63
N LEU A 82 6.37 6.28 1.88
CA LEU A 82 6.31 6.65 0.46
C LEU A 82 6.23 8.17 0.25
N GLY A 83 5.94 8.95 1.30
CA GLY A 83 5.67 10.38 1.23
C GLY A 83 4.28 10.71 0.71
N GLU A 84 3.34 9.80 0.90
CA GLU A 84 1.96 9.89 0.40
C GLU A 84 0.93 9.72 1.53
N PRO A 85 0.99 10.55 2.58
CA PRO A 85 -0.03 10.50 3.61
C PRO A 85 -1.41 10.79 3.00
N PHE A 86 -2.43 10.15 3.53
CA PHE A 86 -3.78 10.33 3.03
C PHE A 86 -4.33 11.70 3.42
N ILE A 87 -4.44 12.62 2.44
CA ILE A 87 -4.86 14.01 2.65
C ILE A 87 -6.02 14.34 1.69
N PHE A 88 -7.13 14.86 2.23
CA PHE A 88 -8.28 15.27 1.43
C PHE A 88 -8.16 16.70 0.88
N GLY A 89 -7.27 17.52 1.43
CA GLY A 89 -7.08 18.91 1.01
C GLY A 89 -6.11 19.67 1.90
N SER A 90 -5.81 20.89 1.52
CA SER A 90 -4.88 21.78 2.24
C SER A 90 -5.27 22.05 3.70
N CYS A 91 -6.57 21.94 4.04
CA CYS A 91 -7.06 22.11 5.40
C CYS A 91 -6.58 21.03 6.39
N GLN A 92 -5.97 19.95 5.90
CA GLN A 92 -5.50 18.82 6.69
C GLN A 92 -3.97 18.68 6.66
N THR A 93 -3.27 19.65 6.11
CA THR A 93 -1.81 19.71 6.14
C THR A 93 -1.32 20.27 7.48
N GLU A 94 -0.05 20.08 7.81
CA GLU A 94 0.59 20.61 9.02
C GLU A 94 0.45 22.14 9.13
N LYS A 95 0.40 22.84 8.01
CA LYS A 95 0.20 24.30 7.96
C LYS A 95 -1.23 24.73 8.33
N GLY A 96 -2.16 23.78 8.37
CA GLY A 96 -3.56 24.07 8.64
C GLY A 96 -4.26 24.84 7.51
N CYS A 97 -5.48 25.28 7.80
CA CYS A 97 -6.29 26.06 6.87
C CYS A 97 -6.60 27.43 7.51
N GLU A 98 -6.27 28.51 6.82
CA GLU A 98 -6.56 29.88 7.28
C GLU A 98 -8.06 30.12 7.49
N ASN A 99 -8.91 29.42 6.74
CA ASN A 99 -10.36 29.53 6.81
C ASN A 99 -11.02 28.47 7.74
N ALA A 100 -10.24 27.74 8.55
CA ALA A 100 -10.77 26.63 9.36
C ALA A 100 -11.93 27.07 10.28
N VAL A 101 -11.86 28.27 10.83
CA VAL A 101 -12.86 28.82 11.77
C VAL A 101 -14.19 29.13 11.08
N THR A 102 -14.15 29.56 9.83
CA THR A 102 -15.34 30.00 9.06
C THR A 102 -15.82 28.97 8.05
N CYS A 103 -15.08 27.89 7.84
CA CYS A 103 -15.41 26.90 6.83
C CYS A 103 -16.51 25.93 7.30
N PRO A 104 -17.68 25.90 6.67
CA PRO A 104 -18.79 25.04 7.09
C PRO A 104 -18.51 23.55 6.90
N THR A 105 -17.54 23.18 6.03
CA THR A 105 -17.21 21.77 5.74
C THR A 105 -15.96 21.28 6.48
N PHE A 106 -15.29 22.14 7.26
CA PHE A 106 -14.05 21.78 7.97
C PHE A 106 -14.22 20.56 8.89
N ASN A 107 -15.29 20.56 9.71
CA ASN A 107 -15.56 19.47 10.64
C ASN A 107 -15.90 18.16 9.92
N LEU A 108 -16.57 18.22 8.77
CA LEU A 108 -16.86 17.03 7.95
C LEU A 108 -15.54 16.35 7.50
N TRP A 109 -14.66 17.12 6.86
CA TRP A 109 -13.41 16.58 6.34
C TRP A 109 -12.47 16.12 7.44
N ARG A 110 -12.47 16.77 8.60
CA ARG A 110 -11.72 16.33 9.77
C ARG A 110 -12.20 14.96 10.27
N LYS A 111 -13.50 14.72 10.33
CA LYS A 111 -14.08 13.43 10.71
C LYS A 111 -13.74 12.34 9.71
N VAL A 112 -13.93 12.61 8.41
CA VAL A 112 -13.58 11.65 7.34
C VAL A 112 -12.11 11.27 7.41
N LYS A 113 -11.22 12.26 7.56
CA LYS A 113 -9.79 11.97 7.72
C LYS A 113 -9.53 11.11 8.96
N GLY A 114 -10.10 11.44 10.11
CA GLY A 114 -9.92 10.66 11.33
C GLY A 114 -10.32 9.20 11.14
N SER A 115 -11.49 8.94 10.56
CA SER A 115 -11.93 7.56 10.29
C SER A 115 -11.01 6.82 9.32
N VAL A 116 -10.49 7.49 8.29
CA VAL A 116 -9.53 6.88 7.37
C VAL A 116 -8.19 6.62 8.07
N ASP A 117 -7.67 7.56 8.85
CA ASP A 117 -6.43 7.37 9.61
C ASP A 117 -6.55 6.21 10.61
N GLU A 118 -7.68 6.06 11.28
CA GLU A 118 -7.97 4.94 12.18
C GLU A 118 -7.91 3.60 11.44
N ILE A 119 -8.59 3.49 10.29
CA ILE A 119 -8.57 2.27 9.46
C ILE A 119 -7.15 1.95 8.99
N LEU A 120 -6.44 2.93 8.44
CA LEU A 120 -5.09 2.71 7.90
C LEU A 120 -4.07 2.37 9.00
N SER A 121 -4.25 2.89 10.22
CA SER A 121 -3.39 2.59 11.35
C SER A 121 -3.73 1.27 12.04
N ALA A 122 -4.97 0.80 11.93
CA ALA A 122 -5.40 -0.48 12.47
C ALA A 122 -5.14 -1.65 11.50
N THR A 123 -5.06 -1.37 10.19
CA THR A 123 -4.81 -2.42 9.18
C THR A 123 -3.31 -2.68 9.06
N THR A 124 -2.90 -3.91 9.30
CA THR A 124 -1.51 -4.37 9.21
C THR A 124 -1.18 -4.95 7.86
N LEU A 125 0.10 -5.19 7.63
CA LEU A 125 0.55 -5.88 6.42
C LEU A 125 0.14 -7.36 6.45
N GLU A 126 0.07 -7.99 7.64
CA GLU A 126 -0.45 -9.34 7.85
C GLU A 126 -1.91 -9.45 7.34
N ASP A 127 -2.80 -8.52 7.73
CA ASP A 127 -4.19 -8.52 7.28
C ASP A 127 -4.30 -8.52 5.74
N ILE A 128 -3.43 -7.76 5.06
CA ILE A 128 -3.40 -7.69 3.59
C ILE A 128 -2.83 -8.97 2.98
N ALA A 129 -1.83 -9.58 3.62
CA ALA A 129 -1.22 -10.81 3.16
C ALA A 129 -2.19 -11.99 3.27
N ASP A 130 -2.89 -12.12 4.39
CA ASP A 130 -3.92 -13.15 4.62
C ASP A 130 -5.04 -13.09 3.59
N GLU A 131 -5.52 -11.88 3.28
CA GLU A 131 -6.49 -11.69 2.20
C GLU A 131 -5.92 -12.12 0.84
N THR A 132 -4.63 -11.88 0.61
CA THR A 132 -3.95 -12.28 -0.63
C THR A 132 -3.85 -13.81 -0.74
N ILE A 133 -3.48 -14.50 0.34
CA ILE A 133 -3.40 -15.97 0.40
C ILE A 133 -4.78 -16.57 0.14
N THR A 134 -5.81 -16.09 0.84
CA THR A 134 -7.19 -16.53 0.67
C THR A 134 -7.67 -16.41 -0.78
N LEU A 135 -7.33 -15.30 -1.45
CA LEU A 135 -7.67 -15.07 -2.86
C LEU A 135 -6.93 -16.00 -3.83
N LEU A 136 -5.71 -16.43 -3.49
CA LEU A 136 -4.94 -17.38 -4.29
C LEU A 136 -5.46 -18.81 -4.13
N GLU A 137 -5.88 -19.20 -2.93
CA GLU A 137 -6.37 -20.55 -2.60
C GLU A 137 -7.76 -20.81 -3.17
N THR A 138 -8.66 -19.82 -3.10
CA THR A 138 -10.08 -20.00 -3.48
C THR A 138 -10.32 -20.12 -4.98
N LYS A 139 -9.33 -19.81 -5.84
CA LYS A 139 -9.46 -19.76 -7.31
C LYS A 139 -10.74 -19.09 -7.85
N SER A 140 -11.54 -18.53 -6.95
CA SER A 140 -12.80 -17.84 -7.26
C SER A 140 -12.66 -16.41 -6.79
N PRO A 141 -12.57 -15.44 -7.71
CA PRO A 141 -12.51 -14.04 -7.31
C PRO A 141 -13.84 -13.66 -6.63
N ASP A 142 -13.73 -12.88 -5.58
CA ASP A 142 -14.85 -12.19 -4.94
C ASP A 142 -15.79 -11.62 -6.02
N PRO A 143 -17.11 -11.90 -5.98
CA PRO A 143 -18.07 -11.43 -6.97
C PRO A 143 -18.02 -9.92 -7.23
N GLU A 144 -17.78 -9.12 -6.18
CA GLU A 144 -17.63 -7.67 -6.31
C GLU A 144 -16.38 -7.26 -7.09
N ARG A 145 -15.27 -8.01 -6.92
CA ARG A 145 -14.02 -7.80 -7.67
C ARG A 145 -14.16 -8.22 -9.13
N GLU A 146 -14.91 -9.28 -9.41
CA GLU A 146 -15.18 -9.74 -10.78
C GLU A 146 -16.06 -8.73 -11.52
N GLU A 147 -17.08 -8.19 -10.86
CA GLU A 147 -17.94 -7.15 -11.40
C GLU A 147 -17.15 -5.85 -11.67
N ALA A 148 -16.31 -5.43 -10.72
CA ALA A 148 -15.43 -4.27 -10.90
C ALA A 148 -14.46 -4.46 -12.07
N ARG A 149 -13.93 -5.68 -12.27
CA ARG A 149 -13.06 -6.02 -13.41
C ARG A 149 -13.82 -5.96 -14.74
N ARG A 150 -15.04 -6.49 -14.78
CA ARG A 150 -15.91 -6.41 -15.96
C ARG A 150 -16.28 -4.97 -16.33
N LYS A 151 -16.58 -4.13 -15.33
CA LYS A 151 -16.84 -2.69 -15.53
C LYS A 151 -15.61 -1.97 -16.07
N ALA A 152 -14.42 -2.26 -15.52
CA ALA A 152 -13.17 -1.65 -15.98
C ALA A 152 -12.77 -2.08 -17.40
N GLN A 153 -13.12 -3.28 -17.83
CA GLN A 153 -12.87 -3.75 -19.20
C GLN A 153 -13.82 -3.09 -20.22
N LYS A 154 -15.08 -2.87 -19.87
CA LYS A 154 -16.05 -2.18 -20.75
C LYS A 154 -15.65 -0.73 -21.00
N LEU A 155 -15.09 -0.02 -20.01
CA LEU A 155 -14.62 1.36 -20.13
C LEU A 155 -13.34 1.53 -20.97
N LYS A 156 -12.65 0.44 -21.31
CA LYS A 156 -11.44 0.48 -22.14
C LYS A 156 -11.71 0.10 -23.60
N GLY A 157 -12.92 -0.32 -23.92
CA GLY A 157 -13.33 -0.76 -25.25
C GLY A 157 -14.19 0.24 -26.03
N GLU A 158 -14.45 1.42 -25.44
CA GLU A 158 -15.00 2.62 -26.10
C GLU A 158 -13.90 3.67 -26.31
#